data_c5785fc77b58b5338cc5a09b8887b376
#
_entry.id   c5785fc77b58b5338cc5a09b8887b376
#
_cell.length_a   1.000
_cell.length_b   1.000
_cell.length_c   1.000
_cell.angle_alpha   90.00
_cell.angle_beta   90.00
_cell.angle_gamma   90.00
#
_symmetry.space_group_name_H-M   'P 1'
#
loop_
_entity.id
_entity.type
_entity.pdbx_description
1 polymer ?
#
loop_
_entity_poly.entity_id
_entity_poly.type
_entity_poly.pdbx_seq_one_letter_code
_entity_poly.pdbx_strand_id
1 'polypeptide(L)'
;MGEVEFYIFDGELWCKSEDGKNQVVNESNTELIGSVLGQIMECYPAAYKALSKEYSRSSANVPYYQYLMVRRFCKCNFGKLDCTSSDIDTSGRYHFERVDCPLRGECKHEGVICSPKFNSKLSEQELRVMKLVYRGVSKEEIAEQLYISPYTVKNHIKSVYLKLGIHEKSEFIQYANNHNLFN
;
A
#
# COMPACT_ATOMS: atom_id res chain seq x y z
N MET A 1 -12.02 8.12 -6.26
CA MET A 1 -11.75 7.25 -7.43
C MET A 1 -12.69 6.08 -7.30
N GLY A 2 -13.41 5.65 -8.36
CA GLY A 2 -14.22 4.43 -8.33
C GLY A 2 -13.34 3.18 -8.30
N GLU A 3 -13.96 2.01 -8.31
CA GLU A 3 -13.24 0.74 -8.41
C GLU A 3 -12.47 0.65 -9.73
N VAL A 4 -11.21 0.19 -9.63
CA VAL A 4 -10.34 0.04 -10.80
C VAL A 4 -9.57 -1.26 -10.68
N GLU A 5 -9.48 -1.99 -11.79
CA GLU A 5 -8.63 -3.16 -11.95
C GLU A 5 -7.58 -2.86 -13.02
N PHE A 6 -6.31 -3.12 -12.71
CA PHE A 6 -5.16 -2.91 -13.60
C PHE A 6 -4.61 -4.24 -14.07
N TYR A 7 -4.23 -4.32 -15.33
CA TYR A 7 -3.57 -5.50 -15.86
C TYR A 7 -2.59 -5.14 -16.97
N ILE A 8 -1.66 -6.03 -17.24
CA ILE A 8 -0.73 -5.89 -18.36
C ILE A 8 -1.18 -6.80 -19.48
N PHE A 9 -1.46 -6.21 -20.63
CA PHE A 9 -1.79 -6.94 -21.85
C PHE A 9 -0.95 -6.40 -23.01
N ASP A 10 -0.32 -7.29 -23.75
CA ASP A 10 0.61 -6.98 -24.86
C ASP A 10 1.69 -5.94 -24.50
N GLY A 11 2.19 -6.02 -23.28
CA GLY A 11 3.21 -5.11 -22.74
C GLY A 11 2.71 -3.73 -22.31
N GLU A 12 1.44 -3.40 -22.54
CA GLU A 12 0.81 -2.14 -22.14
C GLU A 12 0.05 -2.27 -20.83
N LEU A 13 -0.08 -1.14 -20.12
CA LEU A 13 -0.92 -1.06 -18.95
C LEU A 13 -2.37 -0.77 -19.37
N TRP A 14 -3.26 -1.61 -18.93
CA TRP A 14 -4.70 -1.46 -19.10
C TRP A 14 -5.38 -1.25 -17.77
N CYS A 15 -6.52 -0.61 -17.77
CA CYS A 15 -7.42 -0.59 -16.63
C CYS A 15 -8.86 -0.88 -17.05
N LYS A 16 -9.58 -1.53 -16.15
CA LYS A 16 -11.02 -1.73 -16.22
C LYS A 16 -11.66 -0.92 -15.12
N SER A 17 -12.54 -0.02 -15.46
CA SER A 17 -13.30 0.81 -14.53
C SER A 17 -14.59 0.12 -14.07
N GLU A 18 -15.21 0.66 -13.02
CA GLU A 18 -16.46 0.16 -12.42
C GLU A 18 -17.60 -0.02 -13.44
N ASP A 19 -17.65 0.83 -14.47
CA ASP A 19 -18.64 0.73 -15.57
C ASP A 19 -18.30 -0.38 -16.59
N GLY A 20 -17.27 -1.19 -16.32
CA GLY A 20 -16.85 -2.31 -17.15
C GLY A 20 -16.05 -1.93 -18.41
N LYS A 21 -15.70 -0.65 -18.59
CA LYS A 21 -14.90 -0.22 -19.74
C LYS A 21 -13.44 -0.54 -19.55
N ASN A 22 -12.85 -1.16 -20.57
CA ASN A 22 -11.42 -1.38 -20.65
C ASN A 22 -10.78 -0.26 -21.47
N GLN A 23 -9.67 0.28 -20.96
CA GLN A 23 -8.89 1.28 -21.68
C GLN A 23 -7.39 1.11 -21.44
N VAL A 24 -6.60 1.46 -22.47
CA VAL A 24 -5.16 1.57 -22.32
C VAL A 24 -4.83 2.77 -21.46
N VAL A 25 -3.95 2.57 -20.48
CA VAL A 25 -3.41 3.65 -19.65
C VAL A 25 -2.08 4.10 -20.24
N ASN A 26 -1.99 5.38 -20.57
CA ASN A 26 -0.79 6.03 -21.09
C ASN A 26 -0.60 7.41 -20.45
N GLU A 27 0.43 8.15 -20.85
CA GLU A 27 0.76 9.46 -20.28
C GLU A 27 -0.31 10.53 -20.41
N SER A 28 -1.29 10.33 -21.30
CA SER A 28 -2.42 11.27 -21.48
C SER A 28 -3.49 11.11 -20.40
N ASN A 29 -3.51 10.00 -19.66
CA ASN A 29 -4.46 9.74 -18.57
C ASN A 29 -4.02 10.44 -17.26
N THR A 30 -3.71 11.73 -17.34
CA THR A 30 -3.06 12.50 -16.26
C THR A 30 -3.83 12.49 -14.95
N GLU A 31 -5.16 12.52 -14.98
CA GLU A 31 -6.02 12.50 -13.79
C GLU A 31 -5.91 11.15 -13.05
N LEU A 32 -6.08 10.04 -13.77
CA LEU A 32 -5.94 8.69 -13.21
C LEU A 32 -4.54 8.48 -12.64
N ILE A 33 -3.51 8.80 -13.44
CA ILE A 33 -2.10 8.65 -13.05
C ILE A 33 -1.80 9.50 -11.82
N GLY A 34 -2.25 10.76 -11.79
CA GLY A 34 -2.03 11.65 -10.66
C GLY A 34 -2.69 11.16 -9.38
N SER A 35 -3.92 10.62 -9.49
CA SER A 35 -4.63 10.03 -8.35
C SER A 35 -3.90 8.81 -7.78
N VAL A 36 -3.54 7.85 -8.64
CA VAL A 36 -2.81 6.64 -8.23
C VAL A 36 -1.45 7.01 -7.64
N LEU A 37 -0.72 7.92 -8.28
CA LEU A 37 0.61 8.33 -7.82
C LEU A 37 0.55 9.07 -6.48
N GLY A 38 -0.47 9.90 -6.26
CA GLY A 38 -0.72 10.57 -5.00
C GLY A 38 -0.94 9.58 -3.85
N GLN A 39 -1.74 8.55 -4.10
CA GLN A 39 -1.97 7.46 -3.13
C GLN A 39 -0.68 6.65 -2.87
N ILE A 40 0.10 6.32 -3.91
CA ILE A 40 1.39 5.64 -3.74
C ILE A 40 2.33 6.49 -2.87
N MET A 41 2.38 7.80 -3.09
CA MET A 41 3.22 8.72 -2.32
C MET A 41 2.81 8.76 -0.83
N GLU A 42 1.53 8.78 -0.55
CA GLU A 42 1.00 8.84 0.82
C GLU A 42 1.10 7.50 1.54
N CYS A 43 0.62 6.43 0.90
CA CYS A 43 0.48 5.12 1.53
C CYS A 43 1.74 4.25 1.45
N TYR A 44 2.58 4.46 0.43
CA TYR A 44 3.78 3.64 0.13
C TYR A 44 5.00 4.50 -0.22
N PRO A 45 5.43 5.43 0.66
CA PRO A 45 6.48 6.42 0.34
C PRO A 45 7.82 5.82 -0.05
N ALA A 46 8.15 4.63 0.46
CA ALA A 46 9.38 3.92 0.06
C ALA A 46 9.32 3.47 -1.40
N ALA A 47 8.17 2.95 -1.84
CA ALA A 47 7.94 2.58 -3.24
C ALA A 47 7.97 3.83 -4.15
N TYR A 48 7.29 4.90 -3.75
CA TYR A 48 7.32 6.17 -4.47
C TYR A 48 8.75 6.69 -4.69
N LYS A 49 9.56 6.71 -3.62
CA LYS A 49 10.96 7.14 -3.69
C LYS A 49 11.81 6.26 -4.61
N ALA A 50 11.62 4.95 -4.56
CA ALA A 50 12.33 4.01 -5.43
C ALA A 50 11.94 4.20 -6.90
N LEU A 51 10.65 4.35 -7.21
CA LEU A 51 10.13 4.62 -8.54
C LEU A 51 10.64 5.95 -9.09
N SER A 52 10.57 7.02 -8.28
CA SER A 52 11.06 8.35 -8.62
C SER A 52 12.55 8.33 -9.00
N LYS A 53 13.37 7.61 -8.25
CA LYS A 53 14.79 7.44 -8.55
C LYS A 53 15.03 6.62 -9.82
N GLU A 54 14.28 5.54 -10.01
CA GLU A 54 14.43 4.64 -11.18
C GLU A 54 14.17 5.35 -12.49
N TYR A 55 13.14 6.20 -12.53
CA TYR A 55 12.74 6.92 -13.75
C TYR A 55 13.20 8.39 -13.81
N SER A 56 14.14 8.79 -12.95
CA SER A 56 14.61 10.18 -12.85
C SER A 56 15.11 10.78 -14.17
N ARG A 57 15.64 9.96 -15.09
CA ARG A 57 16.07 10.41 -16.42
C ARG A 57 14.93 10.93 -17.29
N SER A 58 13.69 10.50 -17.02
CA SER A 58 12.48 10.94 -17.74
C SER A 58 11.80 12.14 -17.10
N SER A 59 12.33 12.69 -16.01
CA SER A 59 11.70 13.73 -15.20
C SER A 59 11.42 15.05 -15.95
N ALA A 60 12.12 15.33 -17.04
CA ALA A 60 11.87 16.47 -17.89
C ALA A 60 10.50 16.38 -18.63
N ASN A 61 10.02 15.16 -18.92
CA ASN A 61 8.68 14.93 -19.46
C ASN A 61 7.78 14.41 -18.32
N VAL A 62 7.18 15.32 -17.56
CA VAL A 62 6.44 15.00 -16.34
C VAL A 62 5.30 13.99 -16.57
N PRO A 63 4.42 14.11 -17.58
CA PRO A 63 3.36 13.12 -17.79
C PRO A 63 3.91 11.71 -18.06
N TYR A 64 4.89 11.59 -18.93
CA TYR A 64 5.53 10.30 -19.23
C TYR A 64 6.27 9.71 -18.03
N TYR A 65 6.97 10.55 -17.26
CA TYR A 65 7.65 10.14 -16.04
C TYR A 65 6.67 9.55 -15.01
N GLN A 66 5.57 10.24 -14.75
CA GLN A 66 4.53 9.78 -13.83
C GLN A 66 3.87 8.48 -14.32
N TYR A 67 3.59 8.39 -15.62
CA TYR A 67 3.08 7.16 -16.23
C TYR A 67 4.03 5.98 -16.03
N LEU A 68 5.33 6.14 -16.26
CA LEU A 68 6.31 5.08 -16.05
C LEU A 68 6.32 4.57 -14.60
N MET A 69 6.19 5.48 -13.63
CA MET A 69 6.13 5.12 -12.20
C MET A 69 4.87 4.30 -11.89
N VAL A 70 3.70 4.75 -12.34
CA VAL A 70 2.43 4.04 -12.12
C VAL A 70 2.44 2.70 -12.84
N ARG A 71 2.84 2.67 -14.12
CA ARG A 71 2.95 1.43 -14.89
C ARG A 71 3.82 0.38 -14.20
N ARG A 72 4.98 0.79 -13.68
CA ARG A 72 5.86 -0.12 -12.94
C ARG A 72 5.23 -0.61 -11.65
N PHE A 73 4.59 0.27 -10.90
CA PHE A 73 3.91 -0.09 -9.67
C PHE A 73 2.80 -1.11 -9.93
N CYS A 74 1.91 -0.83 -10.89
CA CYS A 74 0.84 -1.75 -11.26
C CYS A 74 1.38 -3.11 -11.71
N LYS A 75 2.37 -3.12 -12.62
CA LYS A 75 3.02 -4.36 -13.10
C LYS A 75 3.62 -5.21 -11.98
N CYS A 76 4.05 -4.60 -10.88
CA CYS A 76 4.70 -5.30 -9.77
C CYS A 76 3.72 -5.82 -8.71
N ASN A 77 2.49 -5.28 -8.66
CA ASN A 77 1.56 -5.48 -7.56
C ASN A 77 0.19 -6.00 -7.98
N PHE A 78 -0.15 -5.91 -9.26
CA PHE A 78 -1.42 -6.38 -9.80
C PHE A 78 -1.14 -7.44 -10.86
N GLY A 79 -1.91 -8.48 -10.83
CA GLY A 79 -1.69 -9.66 -11.63
C GLY A 79 -2.29 -9.59 -13.02
N LYS A 80 -3.05 -10.60 -13.35
CA LYS A 80 -3.83 -10.69 -14.57
C LYS A 80 -5.23 -10.19 -14.30
N LEU A 81 -5.90 -9.71 -15.35
CA LEU A 81 -7.33 -9.39 -15.26
C LEU A 81 -8.08 -10.57 -14.67
N ASP A 82 -8.69 -10.38 -13.52
CA ASP A 82 -9.55 -11.34 -12.89
C ASP A 82 -10.93 -10.71 -12.55
N CYS A 83 -11.82 -11.49 -11.98
CA CYS A 83 -13.17 -11.05 -11.62
C CYS A 83 -13.44 -11.20 -10.11
N THR A 84 -12.38 -11.39 -9.32
CA THR A 84 -12.52 -11.72 -7.89
C THR A 84 -12.58 -10.49 -7.02
N SER A 85 -11.74 -9.47 -7.28
CA SER A 85 -11.72 -8.22 -6.53
C SER A 85 -11.04 -7.13 -7.35
N SER A 86 -11.50 -5.89 -7.22
CA SER A 86 -10.83 -4.75 -7.85
C SER A 86 -9.48 -4.49 -7.15
N ASP A 87 -8.45 -4.12 -7.92
CA ASP A 87 -7.12 -3.77 -7.40
C ASP A 87 -7.14 -2.53 -6.50
N ILE A 88 -8.04 -1.61 -6.81
CA ILE A 88 -8.34 -0.45 -5.96
C ILE A 88 -9.86 -0.41 -5.77
N ASP A 89 -10.29 -0.49 -4.51
CA ASP A 89 -11.72 -0.45 -4.15
C ASP A 89 -12.26 1.00 -4.05
N THR A 90 -13.57 1.13 -3.86
CA THR A 90 -14.26 2.43 -3.70
C THR A 90 -13.74 3.28 -2.56
N SER A 91 -13.09 2.66 -1.55
CA SER A 91 -12.44 3.37 -0.43
C SER A 91 -10.99 3.79 -0.75
N GLY A 92 -10.49 3.45 -1.94
CA GLY A 92 -9.12 3.73 -2.37
C GLY A 92 -8.08 2.77 -1.78
N ARG A 93 -8.48 1.61 -1.27
CA ARG A 93 -7.53 0.60 -0.77
C ARG A 93 -6.99 -0.24 -1.91
N TYR A 94 -5.72 -0.61 -1.78
CA TYR A 94 -5.00 -1.46 -2.72
C TYR A 94 -5.10 -2.93 -2.28
N HIS A 95 -5.52 -3.79 -3.20
CA HIS A 95 -5.58 -5.24 -3.04
C HIS A 95 -4.43 -5.86 -3.84
N PHE A 96 -3.25 -5.93 -3.21
CA PHE A 96 -2.06 -6.46 -3.88
C PHE A 96 -2.15 -7.96 -4.12
N GLU A 97 -1.73 -8.36 -5.29
CA GLU A 97 -1.65 -9.74 -5.72
C GLU A 97 -0.21 -10.27 -5.73
N ARG A 98 -0.09 -11.58 -5.69
CA ARG A 98 1.19 -12.22 -5.89
C ARG A 98 1.48 -12.36 -7.39
N VAL A 99 2.17 -11.39 -7.94
CA VAL A 99 2.57 -11.41 -9.36
C VAL A 99 3.70 -12.40 -9.60
N ASP A 100 3.56 -13.24 -10.62
CA ASP A 100 4.63 -14.11 -11.13
C ASP A 100 5.66 -13.26 -11.87
N CYS A 101 6.72 -12.88 -11.17
CA CYS A 101 7.77 -12.03 -11.70
C CYS A 101 9.03 -12.87 -11.99
N PRO A 102 9.56 -12.87 -13.24
CA PRO A 102 10.77 -13.63 -13.59
C PRO A 102 12.03 -13.13 -12.88
N LEU A 103 12.00 -11.91 -12.32
CA LEU A 103 13.10 -11.32 -11.56
C LEU A 103 12.98 -11.51 -10.04
N ARG A 104 12.05 -12.35 -9.57
CA ARG A 104 11.88 -12.59 -8.15
C ARG A 104 13.13 -13.23 -7.56
N GLY A 105 13.60 -12.73 -6.43
CA GLY A 105 14.85 -13.13 -5.77
C GLY A 105 16.08 -12.34 -6.24
N GLU A 106 16.04 -11.68 -7.41
CA GLU A 106 17.17 -10.92 -7.97
C GLU A 106 16.86 -9.42 -8.13
N CYS A 107 15.59 -9.03 -8.01
CA CYS A 107 15.18 -7.67 -8.25
C CYS A 107 15.56 -6.76 -7.08
N LYS A 108 16.37 -5.72 -7.34
CA LYS A 108 16.75 -4.69 -6.34
C LYS A 108 15.57 -3.96 -5.69
N HIS A 109 14.38 -4.09 -6.23
CA HIS A 109 13.16 -3.45 -5.75
C HIS A 109 12.18 -4.42 -5.11
N GLU A 110 12.60 -5.68 -4.91
CA GLU A 110 11.78 -6.66 -4.21
C GLU A 110 11.52 -6.23 -2.76
N GLY A 111 10.26 -6.32 -2.31
CA GLY A 111 9.83 -5.85 -1.00
C GLY A 111 9.82 -4.32 -0.83
N VAL A 112 10.12 -3.56 -1.89
CA VAL A 112 10.08 -2.08 -1.89
C VAL A 112 8.99 -1.57 -2.83
N ILE A 113 9.05 -1.96 -4.13
CA ILE A 113 8.02 -1.62 -5.12
C ILE A 113 6.97 -2.72 -5.17
N CYS A 114 7.37 -4.00 -5.20
CA CYS A 114 6.43 -5.12 -5.11
C CYS A 114 6.16 -5.45 -3.64
N SER A 115 4.89 -5.63 -3.29
CA SER A 115 4.40 -5.83 -1.93
C SER A 115 4.95 -4.75 -0.97
N PRO A 116 4.75 -3.48 -1.27
CA PRO A 116 5.32 -2.37 -0.51
C PRO A 116 4.71 -2.30 0.90
N LYS A 117 5.52 -1.86 1.87
CA LYS A 117 5.05 -1.68 3.22
C LYS A 117 4.14 -0.45 3.33
N PHE A 118 2.97 -0.64 3.90
CA PHE A 118 2.01 0.43 4.16
C PHE A 118 2.55 1.42 5.21
N ASN A 119 2.38 2.71 4.94
CA ASN A 119 2.73 3.78 5.86
C ASN A 119 1.56 4.10 6.80
N SER A 120 1.52 3.46 7.95
CA SER A 120 0.50 3.69 8.97
C SER A 120 0.65 5.02 9.73
N LYS A 121 1.72 5.79 9.49
CA LYS A 121 2.08 7.00 10.26
C LYS A 121 2.32 6.74 11.76
N LEU A 122 2.45 5.46 12.14
CA LEU A 122 2.75 5.05 13.51
C LEU A 122 4.26 4.97 13.74
N SER A 123 4.71 5.33 14.93
CA SER A 123 6.11 5.15 15.34
C SER A 123 6.46 3.67 15.51
N GLU A 124 7.74 3.33 15.47
CA GLU A 124 8.21 1.95 15.69
C GLU A 124 7.74 1.38 17.03
N GLN A 125 7.75 2.19 18.10
CA GLN A 125 7.28 1.76 19.42
C GLN A 125 5.76 1.50 19.41
N GLU A 126 4.98 2.38 18.78
CA GLU A 126 3.55 2.17 18.60
C GLU A 126 3.29 0.89 17.79
N LEU A 127 4.02 0.66 16.71
CA LEU A 127 3.90 -0.56 15.90
C LEU A 127 4.26 -1.82 16.72
N ARG A 128 5.29 -1.79 17.56
CA ARG A 128 5.65 -2.91 18.44
C ARG A 128 4.53 -3.23 19.43
N VAL A 129 4.01 -2.22 20.11
CA VAL A 129 2.87 -2.38 21.05
C VAL A 129 1.65 -2.93 20.31
N MET A 130 1.29 -2.31 19.19
CA MET A 130 0.07 -2.67 18.46
C MET A 130 0.13 -4.03 17.78
N LYS A 131 1.33 -4.52 17.43
CA LYS A 131 1.54 -5.90 16.95
C LYS A 131 1.16 -6.92 18.02
N LEU A 132 1.49 -6.66 19.27
CA LEU A 132 1.12 -7.54 20.41
C LEU A 132 -0.37 -7.42 20.73
N VAL A 133 -0.94 -6.22 20.67
CA VAL A 133 -2.40 -6.00 20.80
C VAL A 133 -3.17 -6.78 19.71
N TYR A 134 -2.68 -6.75 18.47
CA TYR A 134 -3.26 -7.50 17.34
C TYR A 134 -3.25 -9.01 17.60
N ARG A 135 -2.18 -9.53 18.20
CA ARG A 135 -2.03 -10.94 18.59
C ARG A 135 -2.86 -11.34 19.83
N GLY A 136 -3.56 -10.40 20.44
CA GLY A 136 -4.40 -10.68 21.61
C GLY A 136 -3.68 -10.69 22.94
N VAL A 137 -2.41 -10.28 23.01
CA VAL A 137 -1.62 -10.23 24.24
C VAL A 137 -2.20 -9.20 25.21
N SER A 138 -2.21 -9.49 26.50
CA SER A 138 -2.68 -8.57 27.56
C SER A 138 -1.75 -7.37 27.74
N LYS A 139 -2.26 -6.28 28.31
CA LYS A 139 -1.44 -5.06 28.53
C LYS A 139 -0.27 -5.31 29.48
N GLU A 140 -0.49 -6.13 30.48
CA GLU A 140 0.48 -6.54 31.48
C GLU A 140 1.61 -7.34 30.84
N GLU A 141 1.28 -8.34 30.04
CA GLU A 141 2.27 -9.15 29.28
C GLU A 141 3.01 -8.31 28.22
N ILE A 142 2.32 -7.35 27.54
CA ILE A 142 2.98 -6.42 26.62
C ILE A 142 4.02 -5.58 27.36
N ALA A 143 3.68 -5.09 28.54
CA ALA A 143 4.57 -4.29 29.38
C ALA A 143 5.82 -5.07 29.76
N GLU A 144 5.68 -6.32 30.16
CA GLU A 144 6.80 -7.23 30.47
C GLU A 144 7.67 -7.51 29.23
N GLN A 145 7.06 -7.88 28.10
CA GLN A 145 7.80 -8.21 26.87
C GLN A 145 8.58 -7.03 26.29
N LEU A 146 8.06 -5.81 26.45
CA LEU A 146 8.68 -4.60 25.91
C LEU A 146 9.50 -3.81 26.95
N TYR A 147 9.57 -4.30 28.18
CA TYR A 147 10.28 -3.64 29.31
C TYR A 147 9.79 -2.19 29.56
N ILE A 148 8.48 -1.97 29.51
CA ILE A 148 7.82 -0.69 29.76
C ILE A 148 6.70 -0.85 30.79
N SER A 149 6.19 0.27 31.36
CA SER A 149 5.10 0.17 32.31
C SER A 149 3.75 -0.12 31.61
N PRO A 150 2.78 -0.79 32.27
CA PRO A 150 1.42 -0.96 31.75
C PRO A 150 0.74 0.38 31.43
N TYR A 151 1.07 1.44 32.17
CA TYR A 151 0.62 2.79 31.88
C TYR A 151 1.16 3.31 30.54
N THR A 152 2.44 3.05 30.23
CA THR A 152 3.06 3.39 28.94
C THR A 152 2.39 2.63 27.79
N VAL A 153 2.09 1.35 27.96
CA VAL A 153 1.34 0.55 26.99
C VAL A 153 -0.02 1.19 26.69
N LYS A 154 -0.77 1.55 27.76
CA LYS A 154 -2.08 2.22 27.62
C LYS A 154 -1.96 3.53 26.84
N ASN A 155 -0.92 4.34 27.09
CA ASN A 155 -0.71 5.60 26.40
C ASN A 155 -0.38 5.38 24.90
N HIS A 156 0.44 4.39 24.56
CA HIS A 156 0.70 4.04 23.17
C HIS A 156 -0.59 3.63 22.43
N ILE A 157 -1.41 2.75 23.03
CA ILE A 157 -2.69 2.33 22.45
C ILE A 157 -3.60 3.55 22.23
N LYS A 158 -3.73 4.44 23.24
CA LYS A 158 -4.53 5.66 23.12
C LYS A 158 -4.03 6.58 22.00
N SER A 159 -2.71 6.77 21.92
CA SER A 159 -2.08 7.58 20.86
C SER A 159 -2.38 7.02 19.47
N VAL A 160 -2.26 5.69 19.31
CA VAL A 160 -2.56 5.02 18.03
C VAL A 160 -4.03 5.19 17.67
N TYR A 161 -4.94 4.97 18.60
CA TYR A 161 -6.38 5.13 18.34
C TYR A 161 -6.71 6.55 17.88
N LEU A 162 -6.13 7.57 18.51
CA LEU A 162 -6.29 8.96 18.10
C LEU A 162 -5.71 9.22 16.69
N LYS A 163 -4.52 8.68 16.38
CA LYS A 163 -3.88 8.87 15.08
C LYS A 163 -4.65 8.22 13.94
N LEU A 164 -5.29 7.08 14.20
CA LEU A 164 -6.03 6.31 13.21
C LEU A 164 -7.53 6.67 13.15
N GLY A 165 -8.02 7.50 14.08
CA GLY A 165 -9.43 7.86 14.19
C GLY A 165 -10.34 6.68 14.57
N ILE A 166 -9.81 5.74 15.37
CA ILE A 166 -10.51 4.54 15.85
C ILE A 166 -10.72 4.59 17.35
N HIS A 167 -11.66 3.80 17.88
CA HIS A 167 -12.08 3.87 19.27
C HIS A 167 -11.87 2.57 20.05
N GLU A 168 -11.81 1.43 19.32
CA GLU A 168 -11.74 0.13 19.98
C GLU A 168 -10.78 -0.85 19.26
N LYS A 169 -10.48 -1.96 19.96
CA LYS A 169 -9.55 -2.99 19.47
C LYS A 169 -10.05 -3.68 18.19
N SER A 170 -11.34 -3.91 18.06
CA SER A 170 -11.96 -4.52 16.88
C SER A 170 -11.73 -3.68 15.62
N GLU A 171 -11.91 -2.37 15.71
CA GLU A 171 -11.64 -1.42 14.63
C GLU A 171 -10.15 -1.42 14.25
N PHE A 172 -9.26 -1.50 15.25
CA PHE A 172 -7.84 -1.64 14.98
C PHE A 172 -7.49 -2.93 14.26
N ILE A 173 -8.06 -4.07 14.66
CA ILE A 173 -7.84 -5.35 13.99
C ILE A 173 -8.30 -5.29 12.54
N GLN A 174 -9.47 -4.71 12.29
CA GLN A 174 -9.99 -4.50 10.94
C GLN A 174 -9.05 -3.59 10.11
N TYR A 175 -8.60 -2.48 10.69
CA TYR A 175 -7.61 -1.59 10.06
C TYR A 175 -6.32 -2.32 9.71
N ALA A 176 -5.76 -3.09 10.66
CA ALA A 176 -4.52 -3.82 10.46
C ALA A 176 -4.63 -4.90 9.36
N ASN A 177 -5.76 -5.60 9.30
CA ASN A 177 -6.04 -6.57 8.25
C ASN A 177 -6.20 -5.90 6.87
N ASN A 178 -6.95 -4.80 6.82
CA ASN A 178 -7.20 -4.06 5.59
C ASN A 178 -5.91 -3.51 4.94
N HIS A 179 -4.89 -3.24 5.73
CA HIS A 179 -3.62 -2.66 5.25
C HIS A 179 -2.44 -3.64 5.32
N ASN A 180 -2.69 -4.93 5.61
CA ASN A 180 -1.63 -5.95 5.79
C ASN A 180 -0.50 -5.46 6.72
N LEU A 181 -0.85 -4.77 7.81
CA LEU A 181 0.10 -4.03 8.64
C LEU A 181 1.12 -4.94 9.33
N PHE A 182 0.76 -6.20 9.64
CA PHE A 182 1.59 -7.14 10.39
C PHE A 182 1.79 -8.51 9.71
N ASN A 183 1.39 -8.63 8.47
CA ASN A 183 1.59 -9.86 7.68
C ASN A 183 2.90 -9.80 6.91
#